data_b4e3b02ea532d0cf003a17fcbbef1922
#
_entry.id   b4e3b02ea532d0cf003a17fcbbef1922
#
_cell.length_a   1.000
_cell.length_b   1.000
_cell.length_c   1.000
_cell.angle_alpha   90.00
_cell.angle_beta   90.00
_cell.angle_gamma   90.00
#
_symmetry.space_group_name_H-M   'P 1'
#
loop_
_entity.id
_entity.type
_entity.pdbx_description
1 polymer ?
#
loop_
_entity_poly.entity_id
_entity_poly.type
_entity_poly.pdbx_seq_one_letter_code
_entity_poly.pdbx_strand_id
1 'polypeptide(L)'
;MNIKKIFLSLSLILTIFIFTGCKNKQEELKEINISYAKGPLNIPSILIKNLNLAQKEFKDDKIKVNFHDVTSGPQQVQALMAGDLDILHAFGGTSAIISASNGADFIITNIYSRSPKGFILVTKSDKINSPKDLKGKKVGGPKGTVLHQLLAAALEKENMNINEVEFINMKVNDCAAALEKGVIDAALLTGPAAENSLKHGAKLITSGEGLIQGVIVTAVSSNFYKKHPDMVKRFINLNKKTADFIENNFDKTSEIVSIETGLSKDDIKKLKEIYDFSPEITEKDIAELKSTQEFLLKNGLQENRIDIDKIILK
;
A
#
# COMPACT_ATOMS: atom_id res chain seq x y z
N MET A 1 67.30 -6.55 53.78
CA MET A 1 66.76 -7.54 52.81
C MET A 1 65.57 -6.82 52.05
N ASN A 2 65.78 -6.59 50.75
CA ASN A 2 65.09 -5.60 49.96
C ASN A 2 63.62 -5.93 49.63
N ILE A 3 62.71 -5.18 50.21
CA ILE A 3 61.24 -5.26 49.99
C ILE A 3 60.85 -4.78 48.54
N LYS A 4 61.78 -4.29 47.76
CA LYS A 4 61.57 -3.76 46.39
C LYS A 4 61.50 -4.82 45.27
N LYS A 5 61.73 -6.10 45.53
CA LYS A 5 61.65 -7.14 44.50
C LYS A 5 60.38 -7.99 44.48
N ILE A 6 59.47 -7.78 45.44
CA ILE A 6 58.19 -8.55 45.50
C ILE A 6 57.03 -7.84 44.79
N PHE A 7 57.14 -6.55 44.47
CA PHE A 7 56.11 -5.79 43.77
C PHE A 7 56.18 -5.85 42.23
N LEU A 8 57.22 -6.48 41.67
CA LEU A 8 57.38 -6.53 40.20
C LEU A 8 56.91 -7.85 39.58
N SER A 9 56.48 -8.84 40.33
CA SER A 9 56.02 -10.12 39.84
C SER A 9 54.48 -10.30 39.95
N LEU A 10 53.75 -9.32 40.50
CA LEU A 10 52.28 -9.38 40.63
C LEU A 10 51.54 -8.49 39.61
N SER A 11 52.24 -7.81 38.73
CA SER A 11 51.67 -6.90 37.73
C SER A 11 51.59 -7.48 36.31
N LEU A 12 51.90 -8.79 36.12
CA LEU A 12 51.91 -9.39 34.77
C LEU A 12 50.88 -10.51 34.58
N ILE A 13 49.87 -10.61 35.44
CA ILE A 13 48.83 -11.68 35.34
C ILE A 13 47.41 -11.12 35.28
N LEU A 14 47.20 -9.87 34.92
CA LEU A 14 45.84 -9.36 34.79
C LEU A 14 45.61 -8.52 33.56
N THR A 15 45.93 -9.06 32.36
CA THR A 15 45.45 -8.53 31.07
C THR A 15 45.22 -9.66 30.09
N ILE A 16 44.57 -10.74 30.51
CA ILE A 16 43.82 -11.54 29.56
C ILE A 16 42.45 -10.83 29.48
N PHE A 17 42.41 -9.77 28.68
CA PHE A 17 41.13 -9.28 28.16
C PHE A 17 40.53 -10.43 27.35
N ILE A 18 39.55 -11.06 27.98
CA ILE A 18 38.59 -11.92 27.31
C ILE A 18 37.92 -11.05 26.22
N PHE A 19 38.47 -11.07 25.01
CA PHE A 19 37.70 -10.76 23.81
C PHE A 19 36.60 -11.83 23.69
N THR A 20 35.63 -11.81 24.60
CA THR A 20 34.31 -12.33 24.33
C THR A 20 33.79 -11.45 23.20
N GLY A 21 34.01 -11.90 21.96
CA GLY A 21 33.36 -11.33 20.82
C GLY A 21 31.89 -11.25 21.14
N CYS A 22 31.36 -10.04 21.28
CA CYS A 22 29.93 -9.82 21.12
C CYS A 22 29.58 -10.33 19.72
N LYS A 23 29.26 -11.64 19.62
CA LYS A 23 28.35 -12.07 18.59
C LYS A 23 27.12 -11.22 18.86
N ASN A 24 26.89 -10.20 18.03
CA ASN A 24 25.59 -9.58 17.92
C ASN A 24 24.61 -10.75 17.79
N LYS A 25 23.94 -11.10 18.86
CA LYS A 25 22.80 -12.00 18.82
C LYS A 25 21.80 -11.22 18.00
N GLN A 26 21.72 -11.56 16.72
CA GLN A 26 20.66 -11.05 15.86
C GLN A 26 19.38 -11.37 16.61
N GLU A 27 18.63 -10.35 16.98
CA GLU A 27 17.42 -10.50 17.77
C GLU A 27 16.50 -11.43 16.98
N GLU A 28 16.11 -12.55 17.60
CA GLU A 28 15.33 -13.59 16.93
C GLU A 28 13.97 -13.00 16.54
N LEU A 29 13.67 -13.01 15.24
CA LEU A 29 12.39 -12.51 14.73
C LEU A 29 11.25 -13.39 15.26
N LYS A 30 10.35 -12.81 16.07
CA LYS A 30 9.22 -13.55 16.66
C LYS A 30 7.92 -13.32 15.95
N GLU A 31 7.76 -12.17 15.29
CA GLU A 31 6.54 -11.81 14.59
C GLU A 31 6.81 -10.95 13.36
N ILE A 32 5.90 -11.02 12.40
CA ILE A 32 5.86 -10.18 11.21
C ILE A 32 4.50 -9.49 11.19
N ASN A 33 4.51 -8.17 11.08
CA ASN A 33 3.33 -7.32 11.12
C ASN A 33 3.03 -6.79 9.72
N ILE A 34 1.89 -7.17 9.16
CA ILE A 34 1.50 -6.91 7.77
C ILE A 34 0.27 -6.02 7.76
N SER A 35 0.26 -4.93 6.97
CA SER A 35 -0.95 -4.16 6.75
C SER A 35 -1.99 -4.99 5.98
N TYR A 36 -3.25 -4.84 6.37
CA TYR A 36 -4.38 -5.50 5.76
C TYR A 36 -5.50 -4.49 5.51
N ALA A 37 -6.14 -4.58 4.36
CA ALA A 37 -7.34 -3.81 4.08
C ALA A 37 -8.34 -4.72 3.34
N LYS A 38 -9.60 -4.74 3.80
CA LYS A 38 -10.66 -5.51 3.15
C LYS A 38 -11.02 -4.97 1.77
N GLY A 39 -11.08 -3.68 1.66
CA GLY A 39 -11.33 -2.98 0.42
C GLY A 39 -10.16 -2.08 0.02
N PRO A 40 -10.03 -1.65 -1.23
CA PRO A 40 -10.79 -2.13 -2.40
C PRO A 40 -10.58 -3.62 -2.66
N LEU A 41 -10.84 -4.17 -3.81
CA LEU A 41 -10.74 -5.62 -4.07
C LEU A 41 -9.32 -6.18 -3.86
N ASN A 42 -8.94 -6.38 -2.60
CA ASN A 42 -7.61 -6.84 -2.18
C ASN A 42 -7.54 -8.38 -2.15
N ILE A 43 -7.83 -9.02 -3.28
CA ILE A 43 -7.85 -10.49 -3.42
C ILE A 43 -6.58 -11.14 -2.86
N PRO A 44 -5.33 -10.71 -3.22
CA PRO A 44 -4.13 -11.34 -2.68
C PRO A 44 -4.07 -11.31 -1.15
N SER A 45 -4.35 -10.15 -0.52
CA SER A 45 -4.34 -10.02 0.94
C SER A 45 -5.41 -10.88 1.61
N ILE A 46 -6.61 -10.95 1.02
CA ILE A 46 -7.73 -11.76 1.51
C ILE A 46 -7.34 -13.24 1.49
N LEU A 47 -6.75 -13.74 0.41
CA LEU A 47 -6.31 -15.13 0.31
C LEU A 47 -5.17 -15.45 1.27
N ILE A 48 -4.14 -14.59 1.34
CA ILE A 48 -2.99 -14.79 2.23
C ILE A 48 -3.46 -14.91 3.67
N LYS A 49 -4.39 -14.09 4.11
CA LYS A 49 -4.96 -14.12 5.47
C LYS A 49 -5.88 -15.31 5.66
N ASN A 50 -6.94 -15.46 4.85
CA ASN A 50 -8.01 -16.43 5.11
C ASN A 50 -7.59 -17.89 4.86
N LEU A 51 -6.62 -18.13 4.00
CA LEU A 51 -6.01 -19.46 3.81
C LEU A 51 -4.79 -19.70 4.73
N ASN A 52 -4.48 -18.72 5.63
CA ASN A 52 -3.32 -18.74 6.52
C ASN A 52 -1.99 -18.97 5.77
N LEU A 53 -1.84 -18.44 4.54
CA LEU A 53 -0.68 -18.73 3.70
C LEU A 53 0.60 -18.17 4.29
N ALA A 54 0.59 -16.93 4.80
CA ALA A 54 1.76 -16.34 5.43
C ALA A 54 2.11 -17.06 6.75
N GLN A 55 1.13 -17.43 7.58
CA GLN A 55 1.39 -18.19 8.80
C GLN A 55 1.98 -19.58 8.51
N LYS A 56 1.53 -20.24 7.44
CA LYS A 56 2.08 -21.54 6.99
C LYS A 56 3.51 -21.37 6.46
N GLU A 57 3.78 -20.29 5.71
CA GLU A 57 5.10 -20.01 5.15
C GLU A 57 6.17 -19.83 6.24
N PHE A 58 5.85 -19.17 7.36
CA PHE A 58 6.79 -18.86 8.43
C PHE A 58 6.66 -19.76 9.65
N LYS A 59 5.88 -20.85 9.56
CA LYS A 59 5.61 -21.76 10.70
C LYS A 59 6.87 -22.39 11.28
N ASP A 60 7.75 -22.88 10.41
CA ASP A 60 8.95 -23.63 10.82
C ASP A 60 9.98 -22.72 11.52
N ASP A 61 9.95 -21.42 11.23
CA ASP A 61 10.74 -20.40 11.92
C ASP A 61 10.10 -19.98 13.25
N LYS A 62 8.93 -20.50 13.60
CA LYS A 62 8.14 -20.15 14.80
C LYS A 62 7.74 -18.66 14.83
N ILE A 63 7.64 -18.04 13.67
CA ILE A 63 7.27 -16.64 13.51
C ILE A 63 5.74 -16.54 13.47
N LYS A 64 5.19 -15.65 14.31
CA LYS A 64 3.78 -15.29 14.29
C LYS A 64 3.53 -14.22 13.21
N VAL A 65 2.49 -14.38 12.40
CA VAL A 65 2.07 -13.37 11.43
C VAL A 65 0.83 -12.66 11.94
N ASN A 66 0.91 -11.33 12.05
CA ASN A 66 -0.19 -10.47 12.47
C ASN A 66 -0.65 -9.62 11.27
N PHE A 67 -1.98 -9.50 11.11
CA PHE A 67 -2.58 -8.63 10.11
C PHE A 67 -3.25 -7.44 10.81
N HIS A 68 -2.88 -6.23 10.40
CA HIS A 68 -3.37 -4.98 10.98
C HIS A 68 -4.27 -4.28 9.96
N ASP A 69 -5.51 -4.00 10.34
CA ASP A 69 -6.47 -3.32 9.46
C ASP A 69 -6.12 -1.82 9.37
N VAL A 70 -5.37 -1.48 8.33
CA VAL A 70 -4.93 -0.11 8.02
C VAL A 70 -5.25 0.20 6.55
N THR A 71 -6.26 1.02 6.32
CA THR A 71 -6.89 1.18 5.00
C THR A 71 -6.30 2.28 4.12
N SER A 72 -5.53 3.22 4.67
CA SER A 72 -4.96 4.33 3.89
C SER A 72 -3.43 4.31 3.87
N GLY A 73 -2.83 4.63 2.72
CA GLY A 73 -1.37 4.67 2.56
C GLY A 73 -0.65 5.55 3.59
N PRO A 74 -1.08 6.79 3.84
CA PRO A 74 -0.47 7.62 4.89
C PRO A 74 -0.49 6.98 6.29
N GLN A 75 -1.60 6.30 6.67
CA GLN A 75 -1.69 5.59 7.95
C GLN A 75 -0.77 4.36 7.99
N GLN A 76 -0.66 3.62 6.87
CA GLN A 76 0.27 2.49 6.75
C GLN A 76 1.71 2.95 6.99
N VAL A 77 2.12 4.08 6.38
CA VAL A 77 3.47 4.63 6.57
C VAL A 77 3.70 5.10 8.00
N GLN A 78 2.73 5.75 8.64
CA GLN A 78 2.85 6.13 10.05
C GLN A 78 3.11 4.91 10.95
N ALA A 79 2.35 3.83 10.74
CA ALA A 79 2.53 2.58 11.48
C ALA A 79 3.89 1.91 11.17
N LEU A 80 4.35 1.94 9.90
CA LEU A 80 5.67 1.44 9.51
C LEU A 80 6.81 2.23 10.18
N MET A 81 6.72 3.55 10.20
CA MET A 81 7.72 4.42 10.82
C MET A 81 7.73 4.31 12.36
N ALA A 82 6.58 3.97 12.96
CA ALA A 82 6.47 3.67 14.39
C ALA A 82 7.02 2.27 14.75
N GLY A 83 7.24 1.39 13.77
CA GLY A 83 7.66 0.00 13.99
C GLY A 83 6.49 -0.95 14.27
N ASP A 84 5.24 -0.50 14.09
CA ASP A 84 4.04 -1.31 14.26
C ASP A 84 3.75 -2.19 13.03
N LEU A 85 4.35 -1.88 11.88
CA LEU A 85 4.29 -2.64 10.64
C LEU A 85 5.69 -2.92 10.08
N ASP A 86 5.87 -4.12 9.55
CA ASP A 86 7.07 -4.54 8.80
C ASP A 86 6.83 -4.50 7.29
N ILE A 87 5.61 -4.87 6.88
CA ILE A 87 5.22 -5.04 5.48
C ILE A 87 3.96 -4.22 5.20
N LEU A 88 4.04 -3.33 4.21
CA LEU A 88 2.91 -2.61 3.64
C LEU A 88 2.37 -3.42 2.45
N HIS A 89 1.29 -4.16 2.65
CA HIS A 89 0.64 -4.94 1.62
C HIS A 89 -0.60 -4.20 1.11
N ALA A 90 -0.74 -4.03 -0.19
CA ALA A 90 -1.71 -3.13 -0.83
C ALA A 90 -1.46 -1.63 -0.53
N PHE A 91 -0.23 -1.17 -0.75
CA PHE A 91 0.19 0.20 -0.56
C PHE A 91 0.11 0.99 -1.87
N GLY A 92 -0.60 2.11 -1.90
CA GLY A 92 -0.77 2.91 -3.12
C GLY A 92 0.55 3.52 -3.62
N GLY A 93 0.86 3.38 -4.92
CA GLY A 93 2.07 3.94 -5.52
C GLY A 93 2.21 5.45 -5.33
N THR A 94 1.11 6.18 -5.46
CA THR A 94 1.04 7.63 -5.15
C THR A 94 1.45 7.91 -3.70
N SER A 95 0.89 7.15 -2.75
CA SER A 95 1.23 7.29 -1.33
C SER A 95 2.69 6.91 -1.06
N ALA A 96 3.22 5.91 -1.76
CA ALA A 96 4.62 5.52 -1.67
C ALA A 96 5.55 6.68 -2.06
N ILE A 97 5.30 7.30 -3.21
CA ILE A 97 6.12 8.43 -3.70
C ILE A 97 6.06 9.62 -2.74
N ILE A 98 4.86 10.04 -2.32
CA ILE A 98 4.69 11.15 -1.37
C ILE A 98 5.39 10.83 -0.04
N SER A 99 5.23 9.62 0.48
CA SER A 99 5.81 9.25 1.77
C SER A 99 7.33 9.17 1.73
N ALA A 100 7.90 8.60 0.65
CA ALA A 100 9.35 8.57 0.45
C ALA A 100 9.92 9.99 0.32
N SER A 101 9.23 10.91 -0.36
CA SER A 101 9.65 12.31 -0.46
C SER A 101 9.65 13.04 0.87
N ASN A 102 8.86 12.57 1.83
CA ASN A 102 8.79 13.06 3.21
C ASN A 102 9.72 12.28 4.16
N GLY A 103 10.63 11.46 3.64
CA GLY A 103 11.66 10.78 4.41
C GLY A 103 11.27 9.43 4.99
N ALA A 104 10.17 8.83 4.56
CA ALA A 104 9.83 7.45 4.96
C ALA A 104 10.81 6.45 4.33
N ASP A 105 11.34 5.53 5.15
CA ASP A 105 12.37 4.57 4.77
C ASP A 105 11.79 3.18 4.57
N PHE A 106 11.54 2.83 3.30
CA PHE A 106 11.02 1.54 2.87
C PHE A 106 11.53 1.17 1.48
N ILE A 107 11.33 -0.08 1.10
CA ILE A 107 11.68 -0.63 -0.22
C ILE A 107 10.43 -1.26 -0.83
N ILE A 108 10.07 -0.88 -2.06
CA ILE A 108 9.04 -1.54 -2.87
C ILE A 108 9.60 -2.87 -3.36
N THR A 109 8.92 -3.96 -3.03
CA THR A 109 9.40 -5.32 -3.31
C THR A 109 8.73 -5.97 -4.50
N ASN A 110 7.48 -5.62 -4.78
CA ASN A 110 6.72 -6.13 -5.91
C ASN A 110 5.49 -5.23 -6.20
N ILE A 111 4.90 -5.39 -7.36
CA ILE A 111 3.58 -4.86 -7.64
C ILE A 111 2.54 -5.71 -6.90
N TYR A 112 1.56 -5.05 -6.30
CA TYR A 112 0.41 -5.70 -5.70
C TYR A 112 -0.74 -5.83 -6.71
N SER A 113 -1.05 -4.74 -7.41
CA SER A 113 -2.03 -4.72 -8.50
C SER A 113 -1.89 -3.49 -9.38
N ARG A 114 -2.46 -3.58 -10.60
CA ARG A 114 -2.71 -2.47 -11.50
C ARG A 114 -4.18 -2.45 -11.84
N SER A 115 -4.85 -1.32 -11.66
CA SER A 115 -6.29 -1.24 -11.90
C SER A 115 -6.75 0.19 -12.18
N PRO A 116 -6.45 0.76 -13.36
CA PRO A 116 -6.90 2.11 -13.67
C PRO A 116 -8.43 2.24 -13.60
N LYS A 117 -9.18 1.26 -14.09
CA LYS A 117 -10.66 1.24 -14.06
C LYS A 117 -11.26 1.05 -12.66
N GLY A 118 -10.46 0.56 -11.70
CA GLY A 118 -10.90 0.28 -10.33
C GLY A 118 -11.02 1.51 -9.44
N PHE A 119 -10.50 2.66 -9.88
CA PHE A 119 -10.59 3.95 -9.20
C PHE A 119 -11.57 4.83 -9.95
N ILE A 120 -12.63 5.30 -9.28
CA ILE A 120 -13.70 6.05 -9.93
C ILE A 120 -14.07 7.31 -9.16
N LEU A 121 -14.58 8.29 -9.90
CA LEU A 121 -15.23 9.50 -9.40
C LEU A 121 -16.71 9.43 -9.78
N VAL A 122 -17.58 9.53 -8.80
CA VAL A 122 -19.03 9.35 -8.96
C VAL A 122 -19.82 10.49 -8.34
N THR A 123 -21.06 10.65 -8.78
CA THR A 123 -22.03 11.61 -8.23
C THR A 123 -23.44 11.03 -8.21
N LYS A 124 -24.33 11.62 -7.40
CA LYS A 124 -25.80 11.38 -7.47
C LYS A 124 -26.55 12.57 -8.06
N SER A 125 -25.85 13.64 -8.45
CA SER A 125 -26.45 14.82 -9.03
C SER A 125 -26.66 14.70 -10.55
N ASP A 126 -27.85 15.02 -11.04
CA ASP A 126 -28.11 15.08 -12.47
C ASP A 126 -27.43 16.26 -13.16
N LYS A 127 -26.94 17.23 -12.38
CA LYS A 127 -26.26 18.42 -12.88
C LYS A 127 -24.75 18.26 -13.07
N ILE A 128 -24.18 17.13 -12.63
CA ILE A 128 -22.75 16.83 -12.75
C ILE A 128 -22.59 15.68 -13.73
N ASN A 129 -22.01 15.94 -14.89
CA ASN A 129 -21.82 14.97 -15.96
C ASN A 129 -20.35 14.81 -16.39
N SER A 130 -19.49 15.74 -15.97
CA SER A 130 -18.06 15.75 -16.27
C SER A 130 -17.26 16.31 -15.10
N PRO A 131 -15.92 16.12 -15.05
CA PRO A 131 -15.09 16.73 -14.04
C PRO A 131 -15.17 18.27 -14.03
N LYS A 132 -15.47 18.90 -15.16
CA LYS A 132 -15.65 20.35 -15.28
C LYS A 132 -16.79 20.89 -14.42
N ASP A 133 -17.85 20.09 -14.21
CA ASP A 133 -19.02 20.50 -13.42
C ASP A 133 -18.74 20.51 -11.91
N LEU A 134 -17.54 20.06 -11.50
CA LEU A 134 -17.12 20.01 -10.09
C LEU A 134 -16.62 21.35 -9.57
N LYS A 135 -16.52 22.40 -10.38
CA LYS A 135 -16.07 23.72 -9.91
C LYS A 135 -16.91 24.23 -8.74
N GLY A 136 -16.26 24.50 -7.61
CA GLY A 136 -16.90 24.94 -6.37
C GLY A 136 -17.73 23.88 -5.66
N LYS A 137 -17.63 22.59 -6.07
CA LYS A 137 -18.37 21.47 -5.49
C LYS A 137 -17.57 20.76 -4.41
N LYS A 138 -18.28 20.09 -3.50
CA LYS A 138 -17.71 19.28 -2.43
C LYS A 138 -17.38 17.89 -2.96
N VAL A 139 -16.08 17.56 -3.00
CA VAL A 139 -15.58 16.27 -3.46
C VAL A 139 -14.91 15.54 -2.31
N GLY A 140 -15.46 14.38 -1.91
CA GLY A 140 -14.91 13.54 -0.84
C GLY A 140 -13.91 12.51 -1.36
N GLY A 141 -12.79 12.35 -0.65
CA GLY A 141 -11.78 11.35 -0.98
C GLY A 141 -10.61 11.29 0.01
N PRO A 142 -9.82 10.20 0.02
CA PRO A 142 -8.65 10.09 0.88
C PRO A 142 -7.47 10.87 0.28
N LYS A 143 -6.98 11.88 1.01
CA LYS A 143 -5.86 12.74 0.60
C LYS A 143 -4.56 11.94 0.47
N GLY A 144 -3.72 12.27 -0.54
CA GLY A 144 -2.41 11.66 -0.73
C GLY A 144 -2.45 10.20 -1.21
N THR A 145 -3.53 9.81 -1.89
CA THR A 145 -3.72 8.45 -2.43
C THR A 145 -3.92 8.47 -3.94
N VAL A 146 -3.97 7.28 -4.56
CA VAL A 146 -4.32 7.11 -5.98
C VAL A 146 -5.67 7.77 -6.32
N LEU A 147 -6.64 7.77 -5.41
CA LEU A 147 -7.93 8.45 -5.60
C LEU A 147 -7.77 9.97 -5.65
N HIS A 148 -6.89 10.55 -4.83
CA HIS A 148 -6.58 11.98 -4.87
C HIS A 148 -5.88 12.36 -6.18
N GLN A 149 -4.95 11.50 -6.66
CA GLN A 149 -4.32 11.65 -7.96
C GLN A 149 -5.35 11.60 -9.10
N LEU A 150 -6.31 10.66 -9.05
CA LEU A 150 -7.40 10.58 -10.04
C LEU A 150 -8.16 11.90 -10.15
N LEU A 151 -8.57 12.50 -9.01
CA LEU A 151 -9.28 13.77 -9.02
C LEU A 151 -8.44 14.86 -9.70
N ALA A 152 -7.19 15.01 -9.30
CA ALA A 152 -6.30 16.02 -9.86
C ALA A 152 -6.08 15.81 -11.38
N ALA A 153 -5.87 14.56 -11.82
CA ALA A 153 -5.72 14.23 -13.24
C ALA A 153 -7.01 14.48 -14.04
N ALA A 154 -8.18 14.18 -13.47
CA ALA A 154 -9.47 14.41 -14.10
C ALA A 154 -9.75 15.93 -14.28
N LEU A 155 -9.43 16.73 -13.27
CA LEU A 155 -9.56 18.18 -13.33
C LEU A 155 -8.55 18.82 -14.31
N GLU A 156 -7.29 18.35 -14.29
CA GLU A 156 -6.25 18.84 -15.19
C GLU A 156 -6.62 18.63 -16.67
N LYS A 157 -7.23 17.47 -17.00
CA LYS A 157 -7.73 17.20 -18.36
C LYS A 157 -8.78 18.20 -18.82
N GLU A 158 -9.53 18.80 -17.88
CA GLU A 158 -10.50 19.86 -18.13
C GLU A 158 -9.89 21.28 -17.98
N ASN A 159 -8.57 21.41 -17.91
CA ASN A 159 -7.83 22.66 -17.64
C ASN A 159 -8.24 23.33 -16.31
N MET A 160 -8.59 22.54 -15.32
CA MET A 160 -8.92 22.96 -13.96
C MET A 160 -7.81 22.58 -12.98
N ASN A 161 -7.71 23.38 -11.90
CA ASN A 161 -6.82 23.09 -10.78
C ASN A 161 -7.60 22.41 -9.63
N ILE A 162 -6.93 21.58 -8.84
CA ILE A 162 -7.54 20.89 -7.71
C ILE A 162 -8.12 21.86 -6.65
N ASN A 163 -7.57 23.09 -6.57
CA ASN A 163 -8.08 24.14 -5.66
C ASN A 163 -9.40 24.76 -6.13
N GLU A 164 -9.90 24.41 -7.32
CA GLU A 164 -11.20 24.89 -7.80
C GLU A 164 -12.37 24.04 -7.30
N VAL A 165 -12.09 22.98 -6.55
CA VAL A 165 -13.09 22.14 -5.86
C VAL A 165 -12.88 22.24 -4.33
N GLU A 166 -13.95 22.05 -3.56
CA GLU A 166 -13.86 21.90 -2.11
C GLU A 166 -13.54 20.43 -1.79
N PHE A 167 -12.23 20.10 -1.70
CA PHE A 167 -11.82 18.74 -1.39
C PHE A 167 -11.96 18.42 0.09
N ILE A 168 -12.72 17.37 0.43
CA ILE A 168 -12.97 16.92 1.80
C ILE A 168 -12.24 15.61 2.03
N ASN A 169 -11.21 15.62 2.90
CA ASN A 169 -10.45 14.43 3.23
C ASN A 169 -11.26 13.48 4.11
N MET A 170 -11.63 12.32 3.58
CA MET A 170 -12.37 11.27 4.29
C MET A 170 -12.06 9.88 3.73
N LYS A 171 -12.35 8.83 4.52
CA LYS A 171 -12.16 7.45 4.08
C LYS A 171 -13.16 7.07 2.99
N VAL A 172 -12.83 6.08 2.16
CA VAL A 172 -13.66 5.63 1.02
C VAL A 172 -15.09 5.30 1.45
N ASN A 173 -15.28 4.54 2.53
CA ASN A 173 -16.62 4.18 3.01
C ASN A 173 -17.41 5.39 3.52
N ASP A 174 -16.73 6.36 4.15
CA ASP A 174 -17.34 7.61 4.62
C ASP A 174 -17.76 8.48 3.43
N CYS A 175 -16.96 8.49 2.34
CA CYS A 175 -17.32 9.17 1.07
C CYS A 175 -18.60 8.59 0.47
N ALA A 176 -18.72 7.25 0.41
CA ALA A 176 -19.91 6.60 -0.12
C ALA A 176 -21.15 6.97 0.71
N ALA A 177 -21.05 6.94 2.04
CA ALA A 177 -22.12 7.30 2.95
C ALA A 177 -22.48 8.81 2.86
N ALA A 178 -21.51 9.69 2.73
CA ALA A 178 -21.69 11.13 2.60
C ALA A 178 -22.36 11.50 1.26
N LEU A 179 -21.96 10.82 0.17
CA LEU A 179 -22.59 10.97 -1.14
C LEU A 179 -24.07 10.53 -1.12
N GLU A 180 -24.35 9.39 -0.48
CA GLU A 180 -25.71 8.87 -0.34
C GLU A 180 -26.63 9.86 0.40
N LYS A 181 -26.10 10.54 1.42
CA LYS A 181 -26.82 11.55 2.22
C LYS A 181 -26.83 12.96 1.58
N GLY A 182 -26.16 13.16 0.44
CA GLY A 182 -26.06 14.47 -0.21
C GLY A 182 -25.20 15.49 0.57
N VAL A 183 -24.31 15.03 1.48
CA VAL A 183 -23.37 15.89 2.22
C VAL A 183 -22.24 16.37 1.33
N ILE A 184 -21.85 15.56 0.33
CA ILE A 184 -20.90 15.86 -0.72
C ILE A 184 -21.54 15.72 -2.09
N ASP A 185 -21.05 16.46 -3.08
CA ASP A 185 -21.57 16.46 -4.47
C ASP A 185 -21.01 15.31 -5.30
N ALA A 186 -19.74 14.92 -5.02
CA ALA A 186 -19.08 13.81 -5.70
C ALA A 186 -18.17 13.04 -4.73
N ALA A 187 -17.91 11.77 -5.03
CA ALA A 187 -17.11 10.88 -4.21
C ALA A 187 -16.05 10.15 -5.06
N LEU A 188 -14.86 10.05 -4.51
CA LEU A 188 -13.78 9.20 -5.00
C LEU A 188 -13.89 7.82 -4.35
N LEU A 189 -14.18 6.81 -5.14
CA LEU A 189 -14.49 5.47 -4.67
C LEU A 189 -13.67 4.39 -5.40
N THR A 190 -13.59 3.23 -4.78
CA THR A 190 -12.93 2.04 -5.32
C THR A 190 -13.50 0.77 -4.68
N GLY A 191 -13.38 -0.38 -5.35
CA GLY A 191 -13.79 -1.69 -4.84
C GLY A 191 -15.26 -1.79 -4.45
N PRO A 192 -15.60 -2.49 -3.34
CA PRO A 192 -16.99 -2.70 -2.92
C PRO A 192 -17.79 -1.41 -2.73
N ALA A 193 -17.17 -0.34 -2.22
CA ALA A 193 -17.85 0.94 -2.05
C ALA A 193 -18.25 1.56 -3.39
N ALA A 194 -17.39 1.45 -4.42
CA ALA A 194 -17.67 1.90 -5.77
C ALA A 194 -18.86 1.11 -6.36
N GLU A 195 -18.79 -0.23 -6.34
CA GLU A 195 -19.83 -1.11 -6.87
C GLU A 195 -21.18 -0.87 -6.20
N ASN A 196 -21.19 -0.79 -4.86
CA ASN A 196 -22.41 -0.55 -4.12
C ASN A 196 -23.01 0.82 -4.44
N SER A 197 -22.20 1.88 -4.54
CA SER A 197 -22.70 3.22 -4.88
C SER A 197 -23.31 3.27 -6.28
N LEU A 198 -22.67 2.63 -7.27
CA LEU A 198 -23.22 2.53 -8.64
C LEU A 198 -24.53 1.76 -8.66
N LYS A 199 -24.66 0.64 -7.92
CA LYS A 199 -25.91 -0.13 -7.79
C LYS A 199 -27.03 0.67 -7.13
N HIS A 200 -26.71 1.64 -6.25
CA HIS A 200 -27.68 2.52 -5.59
C HIS A 200 -27.87 3.85 -6.31
N GLY A 201 -27.59 3.91 -7.62
CA GLY A 201 -27.92 5.02 -8.50
C GLY A 201 -26.89 6.15 -8.54
N ALA A 202 -25.68 5.96 -8.01
CA ALA A 202 -24.59 6.89 -8.31
C ALA A 202 -24.18 6.76 -9.80
N LYS A 203 -23.84 7.88 -10.41
CA LYS A 203 -23.41 7.96 -11.81
C LYS A 203 -21.89 8.09 -11.87
N LEU A 204 -21.28 7.40 -12.80
CA LEU A 204 -19.86 7.55 -13.10
C LEU A 204 -19.61 8.90 -13.78
N ILE A 205 -18.75 9.73 -13.17
CA ILE A 205 -18.22 10.95 -13.81
C ILE A 205 -17.01 10.56 -14.66
N THR A 206 -16.06 9.83 -14.07
CA THR A 206 -14.88 9.29 -14.77
C THR A 206 -14.24 8.16 -13.97
N SER A 207 -13.41 7.36 -14.65
CA SER A 207 -12.52 6.39 -14.04
C SER A 207 -11.05 6.81 -14.22
N GLY A 208 -10.14 6.04 -13.65
CA GLY A 208 -8.70 6.24 -13.86
C GLY A 208 -8.21 5.85 -15.27
N GLU A 209 -9.05 5.22 -16.11
CA GLU A 209 -8.67 4.81 -17.45
C GLU A 209 -8.23 6.00 -18.32
N GLY A 210 -7.01 5.95 -18.85
CA GLY A 210 -6.42 7.04 -19.62
C GLY A 210 -6.02 8.28 -18.81
N LEU A 211 -6.14 8.22 -17.46
CA LEU A 211 -5.73 9.29 -16.54
C LEU A 211 -4.61 8.86 -15.59
N ILE A 212 -4.72 7.65 -15.02
CA ILE A 212 -3.77 7.06 -14.09
C ILE A 212 -3.66 5.56 -14.36
N GLN A 213 -2.56 4.92 -13.96
CA GLN A 213 -2.45 3.45 -14.04
C GLN A 213 -3.00 2.75 -12.79
N GLY A 214 -3.19 3.46 -11.71
CA GLY A 214 -3.71 2.87 -10.49
C GLY A 214 -2.79 1.81 -9.89
N VAL A 215 -1.46 2.08 -9.90
CA VAL A 215 -0.45 1.16 -9.40
C VAL A 215 -0.51 1.06 -7.88
N ILE A 216 -0.65 -0.15 -7.39
CA ILE A 216 -0.55 -0.51 -5.99
C ILE A 216 0.66 -1.42 -5.82
N VAL A 217 1.42 -1.24 -4.75
CA VAL A 217 2.67 -1.96 -4.49
C VAL A 217 2.64 -2.70 -3.16
N THR A 218 3.57 -3.63 -2.99
CA THR A 218 3.99 -4.14 -1.69
C THR A 218 5.32 -3.51 -1.34
N ALA A 219 5.46 -3.01 -0.13
CA ALA A 219 6.70 -2.44 0.37
C ALA A 219 7.03 -2.99 1.75
N VAL A 220 8.30 -2.95 2.11
CA VAL A 220 8.80 -3.40 3.41
C VAL A 220 9.64 -2.30 4.05
N SER A 221 9.66 -2.22 5.38
CA SER A 221 10.60 -1.36 6.10
C SER A 221 12.04 -1.68 5.68
N SER A 222 12.85 -0.68 5.36
CA SER A 222 14.26 -0.88 5.01
C SER A 222 15.04 -1.55 6.14
N ASN A 223 14.69 -1.25 7.40
CA ASN A 223 15.28 -1.90 8.56
C ASN A 223 14.92 -3.39 8.63
N PHE A 224 13.65 -3.74 8.36
CA PHE A 224 13.21 -5.13 8.29
C PHE A 224 13.93 -5.89 7.17
N TYR A 225 14.01 -5.30 5.97
CA TYR A 225 14.74 -5.91 4.85
C TYR A 225 16.22 -6.14 5.17
N LYS A 226 16.91 -5.17 5.78
CA LYS A 226 18.33 -5.30 6.17
C LYS A 226 18.55 -6.41 7.18
N LYS A 227 17.64 -6.60 8.13
CA LYS A 227 17.76 -7.61 9.19
C LYS A 227 17.29 -9.00 8.75
N HIS A 228 16.29 -9.07 7.87
CA HIS A 228 15.59 -10.30 7.50
C HIS A 228 15.35 -10.43 6.00
N PRO A 229 16.40 -10.34 5.15
CA PRO A 229 16.25 -10.37 3.69
C PRO A 229 15.60 -11.66 3.18
N ASP A 230 15.88 -12.80 3.85
CA ASP A 230 15.29 -14.09 3.48
C ASP A 230 13.77 -14.14 3.72
N MET A 231 13.29 -13.51 4.79
CA MET A 231 11.86 -13.42 5.07
C MET A 231 11.15 -12.58 4.00
N VAL A 232 11.78 -11.48 3.57
CA VAL A 232 11.26 -10.65 2.48
C VAL A 232 11.21 -11.42 1.17
N LYS A 233 12.28 -12.15 0.82
CA LYS A 233 12.31 -13.01 -0.37
C LYS A 233 11.20 -14.07 -0.35
N ARG A 234 10.97 -14.70 0.79
CA ARG A 234 9.90 -15.69 0.97
C ARG A 234 8.52 -15.05 0.82
N PHE A 235 8.32 -13.83 1.36
CA PHE A 235 7.06 -13.10 1.20
C PHE A 235 6.80 -12.69 -0.27
N ILE A 236 7.84 -12.28 -1.02
CA ILE A 236 7.75 -12.03 -2.46
C ILE A 236 7.30 -13.30 -3.20
N ASN A 237 7.91 -14.44 -2.90
CA ASN A 237 7.53 -15.72 -3.49
C ASN A 237 6.10 -16.13 -3.11
N LEU A 238 5.66 -15.82 -1.90
CA LEU A 238 4.28 -16.05 -1.47
C LEU A 238 3.29 -15.22 -2.30
N ASN A 239 3.60 -13.97 -2.60
CA ASN A 239 2.78 -13.13 -3.48
C ASN A 239 2.67 -13.74 -4.89
N LYS A 240 3.77 -14.26 -5.47
CA LYS A 240 3.76 -14.95 -6.77
C LYS A 240 2.85 -16.18 -6.75
N LYS A 241 3.03 -17.07 -5.78
CA LYS A 241 2.17 -18.26 -5.61
C LYS A 241 0.70 -17.88 -5.42
N THR A 242 0.43 -16.76 -4.76
CA THR A 242 -0.94 -16.27 -4.54
C THR A 242 -1.54 -15.74 -5.84
N ALA A 243 -0.79 -15.02 -6.65
CA ALA A 243 -1.23 -14.59 -7.98
C ALA A 243 -1.54 -15.79 -8.88
N ASP A 244 -0.67 -16.79 -8.92
CA ASP A 244 -0.91 -18.04 -9.65
C ASP A 244 -2.16 -18.77 -9.15
N PHE A 245 -2.39 -18.76 -7.83
CA PHE A 245 -3.60 -19.37 -7.26
C PHE A 245 -4.86 -18.64 -7.70
N ILE A 246 -4.87 -17.32 -7.75
CA ILE A 246 -6.01 -16.50 -8.21
C ILE A 246 -6.37 -16.88 -9.66
N GLU A 247 -5.40 -16.99 -10.55
CA GLU A 247 -5.64 -17.31 -11.94
C GLU A 247 -6.14 -18.76 -12.13
N ASN A 248 -5.57 -19.73 -11.41
CA ASN A 248 -5.84 -21.13 -11.60
C ASN A 248 -7.02 -21.68 -10.77
N ASN A 249 -7.49 -20.93 -9.75
CA ASN A 249 -8.51 -21.38 -8.80
C ASN A 249 -9.56 -20.28 -8.52
N PHE A 250 -10.03 -19.62 -9.58
CA PHE A 250 -10.87 -18.42 -9.43
C PHE A 250 -12.21 -18.71 -8.72
N ASP A 251 -12.82 -19.85 -8.91
CA ASP A 251 -14.08 -20.22 -8.23
C ASP A 251 -13.91 -20.24 -6.71
N LYS A 252 -12.84 -20.88 -6.23
CA LYS A 252 -12.50 -20.90 -4.80
C LYS A 252 -12.08 -19.52 -4.29
N THR A 253 -11.35 -18.78 -5.10
CA THR A 253 -10.97 -17.39 -4.83
C THR A 253 -12.22 -16.53 -4.64
N SER A 254 -13.17 -16.58 -5.56
CA SER A 254 -14.41 -15.81 -5.53
C SER A 254 -15.28 -16.14 -4.31
N GLU A 255 -15.31 -17.40 -3.89
CA GLU A 255 -16.03 -17.83 -2.68
C GLU A 255 -15.43 -17.17 -1.41
N ILE A 256 -14.11 -17.25 -1.23
CA ILE A 256 -13.41 -16.66 -0.07
C ILE A 256 -13.58 -15.14 -0.06
N VAL A 257 -13.41 -14.50 -1.21
CA VAL A 257 -13.53 -13.04 -1.35
C VAL A 257 -14.97 -12.59 -1.11
N SER A 258 -15.97 -13.35 -1.57
CA SER A 258 -17.40 -13.07 -1.32
C SER A 258 -17.72 -13.03 0.18
N ILE A 259 -17.23 -14.01 0.93
CA ILE A 259 -17.42 -14.08 2.40
C ILE A 259 -16.80 -12.86 3.09
N GLU A 260 -15.59 -12.47 2.69
CA GLU A 260 -14.84 -11.37 3.34
C GLU A 260 -15.40 -9.98 2.98
N THR A 261 -15.87 -9.80 1.73
CA THR A 261 -16.27 -8.48 1.19
C THR A 261 -17.78 -8.25 1.15
N GLY A 262 -18.58 -9.33 1.19
CA GLY A 262 -20.04 -9.28 0.99
C GLY A 262 -20.47 -9.10 -0.47
N LEU A 263 -19.53 -9.09 -1.43
CA LEU A 263 -19.84 -9.01 -2.86
C LEU A 263 -20.34 -10.36 -3.38
N SER A 264 -21.20 -10.33 -4.40
CA SER A 264 -21.56 -11.54 -5.14
C SER A 264 -20.36 -12.09 -5.93
N LYS A 265 -20.35 -13.40 -6.21
CA LYS A 265 -19.30 -14.01 -7.05
C LYS A 265 -19.24 -13.38 -8.45
N ASP A 266 -20.39 -12.99 -9.01
CA ASP A 266 -20.47 -12.32 -10.31
C ASP A 266 -19.84 -10.92 -10.27
N ASP A 267 -20.05 -10.16 -9.19
CA ASP A 267 -19.40 -8.86 -9.01
C ASP A 267 -17.87 -9.02 -8.86
N ILE A 268 -17.43 -10.01 -8.10
CA ILE A 268 -16.00 -10.32 -7.94
C ILE A 268 -15.37 -10.69 -9.28
N LYS A 269 -16.08 -11.45 -10.12
CA LYS A 269 -15.62 -11.80 -11.47
C LYS A 269 -15.46 -10.57 -12.35
N LYS A 270 -16.45 -9.68 -12.38
CA LYS A 270 -16.39 -8.42 -13.14
C LYS A 270 -15.23 -7.53 -12.66
N LEU A 271 -15.07 -7.40 -11.34
CA LEU A 271 -13.97 -6.63 -10.76
C LEU A 271 -12.62 -7.23 -11.08
N LYS A 272 -12.46 -8.57 -11.04
CA LYS A 272 -11.21 -9.25 -11.40
C LYS A 272 -10.77 -8.94 -12.81
N GLU A 273 -11.69 -8.77 -13.75
CA GLU A 273 -11.39 -8.43 -15.14
C GLU A 273 -10.69 -7.05 -15.31
N ILE A 274 -10.85 -6.16 -14.35
CA ILE A 274 -10.24 -4.83 -14.36
C ILE A 274 -9.00 -4.70 -13.47
N TYR A 275 -8.58 -5.81 -12.81
CA TYR A 275 -7.39 -5.88 -11.98
C TYR A 275 -6.35 -6.83 -12.56
N ASP A 276 -5.12 -6.36 -12.69
CA ASP A 276 -3.92 -7.18 -12.92
C ASP A 276 -3.19 -7.36 -11.59
N PHE A 277 -3.08 -8.61 -11.12
CA PHE A 277 -2.38 -8.98 -9.88
C PHE A 277 -0.99 -9.55 -10.13
N SER A 278 -0.44 -9.41 -11.34
CA SER A 278 0.95 -9.86 -11.65
C SER A 278 1.96 -9.14 -10.76
N PRO A 279 2.77 -9.86 -9.96
CA PRO A 279 3.58 -9.23 -8.93
C PRO A 279 4.93 -8.68 -9.42
N GLU A 280 5.34 -8.99 -10.64
CA GLU A 280 6.60 -8.55 -11.21
C GLU A 280 6.63 -7.03 -11.41
N ILE A 281 7.74 -6.40 -11.03
CA ILE A 281 8.00 -4.99 -11.37
C ILE A 281 8.59 -4.94 -12.77
N THR A 282 7.89 -4.29 -13.69
CA THR A 282 8.33 -4.10 -15.07
C THR A 282 8.90 -2.70 -15.30
N GLU A 283 9.65 -2.50 -16.38
CA GLU A 283 10.10 -1.16 -16.80
C GLU A 283 8.93 -0.18 -16.99
N LYS A 284 7.76 -0.70 -17.40
CA LYS A 284 6.54 0.09 -17.53
C LYS A 284 6.05 0.61 -16.17
N ASP A 285 6.13 -0.21 -15.12
CA ASP A 285 5.73 0.21 -13.78
C ASP A 285 6.68 1.26 -13.21
N ILE A 286 7.99 1.10 -13.46
CA ILE A 286 8.99 2.08 -13.05
C ILE A 286 8.76 3.42 -13.77
N ALA A 287 8.51 3.38 -15.08
CA ALA A 287 8.19 4.57 -15.87
C ALA A 287 6.91 5.25 -15.37
N GLU A 288 5.89 4.46 -15.00
CA GLU A 288 4.64 4.97 -14.44
C GLU A 288 4.83 5.64 -13.08
N LEU A 289 5.60 5.03 -12.17
CA LEU A 289 5.94 5.65 -10.88
C LEU A 289 6.71 6.96 -11.07
N LYS A 290 7.64 7.02 -12.04
CA LYS A 290 8.35 8.26 -12.41
C LYS A 290 7.38 9.31 -12.97
N SER A 291 6.48 8.92 -13.86
CA SER A 291 5.44 9.81 -14.40
C SER A 291 4.48 10.32 -13.32
N THR A 292 4.09 9.43 -12.41
CA THR A 292 3.29 9.82 -11.22
C THR A 292 4.02 10.86 -10.38
N GLN A 293 5.32 10.73 -10.15
CA GLN A 293 6.10 11.74 -9.44
C GLN A 293 6.08 13.11 -10.14
N GLU A 294 6.29 13.14 -11.47
CA GLU A 294 6.21 14.40 -12.23
C GLU A 294 4.85 15.07 -12.08
N PHE A 295 3.79 14.27 -12.18
CA PHE A 295 2.43 14.74 -11.96
C PHE A 295 2.22 15.32 -10.55
N LEU A 296 2.70 14.64 -9.52
CA LEU A 296 2.57 15.07 -8.12
C LEU A 296 3.30 16.38 -7.85
N LEU A 297 4.54 16.52 -8.36
CA LEU A 297 5.34 17.74 -8.27
C LEU A 297 4.63 18.91 -8.98
N LYS A 298 4.17 18.70 -10.21
CA LYS A 298 3.46 19.71 -11.00
C LYS A 298 2.20 20.24 -10.30
N ASN A 299 1.47 19.36 -9.61
CA ASN A 299 0.21 19.70 -8.96
C ASN A 299 0.37 20.08 -7.47
N GLY A 300 1.61 20.27 -6.97
CA GLY A 300 1.87 20.65 -5.58
C GLY A 300 1.44 19.60 -4.55
N LEU A 301 1.33 18.32 -4.97
CA LEU A 301 0.98 17.19 -4.11
C LEU A 301 2.22 16.52 -3.50
N GLN A 302 3.40 16.86 -4.02
CA GLN A 302 4.72 16.46 -3.56
C GLN A 302 5.64 17.68 -3.61
N GLU A 303 6.47 17.87 -2.57
CA GLU A 303 7.40 19.01 -2.50
C GLU A 303 8.79 18.63 -3.04
N ASN A 304 9.33 17.49 -2.61
CA ASN A 304 10.70 17.09 -2.91
C ASN A 304 10.73 15.92 -3.90
N ARG A 305 11.56 16.05 -4.95
CA ARG A 305 11.83 14.95 -5.88
C ARG A 305 12.66 13.86 -5.18
N ILE A 306 12.33 12.61 -5.45
CA ILE A 306 13.10 11.45 -5.02
C ILE A 306 13.61 10.67 -6.22
N ASP A 307 14.62 9.84 -5.99
CA ASP A 307 15.07 8.85 -6.97
C ASP A 307 14.21 7.57 -6.82
N ILE A 308 13.26 7.38 -7.73
CA ILE A 308 12.35 6.24 -7.72
C ILE A 308 13.10 4.90 -7.76
N ASP A 309 14.23 4.83 -8.47
CA ASP A 309 15.02 3.58 -8.59
C ASP A 309 15.65 3.15 -7.25
N LYS A 310 15.80 4.08 -6.30
CA LYS A 310 16.36 3.79 -4.96
C LYS A 310 15.36 3.19 -3.99
N ILE A 311 14.07 3.38 -4.22
CA ILE A 311 13.02 2.80 -3.37
C ILE A 311 12.46 1.50 -3.92
N ILE A 312 13.01 0.96 -5.01
CA ILE A 312 12.61 -0.31 -5.63
C ILE A 312 13.68 -1.35 -5.39
N LEU A 313 13.27 -2.55 -4.98
CA LEU A 313 14.15 -3.71 -4.84
C LEU A 313 14.67 -4.13 -6.23
N LYS A 314 15.99 -4.27 -6.34
CA LYS A 314 16.69 -4.72 -7.56
C LYS A 314 16.96 -6.22 -7.51
#